data_a188e750285ec90d3aee8f6655253776
#
_entry.id   a188e750285ec90d3aee8f6655253776
#
_cell.length_a   1.000
_cell.length_b   1.000
_cell.length_c   1.000
_cell.angle_alpha   90.00
_cell.angle_beta   90.00
_cell.angle_gamma   90.00
#
_symmetry.space_group_name_H-M   'P 1'
#
loop_
_entity.id
_entity.type
_entity.pdbx_description
1 polymer ?
#
loop_
_entity_poly.entity_id
_entity_poly.type
_entity_poly.pdbx_seq_one_letter_code
_entity_poly.pdbx_strand_id
1 'polypeptide(L)'
;MKYNFDQPIQRQGSNSYKWNLQDKDMIPLWIADMDFQAPKPVRDAVIKRAEHGIYGYYILEDGFYQAVYNCKKKRHGWEIHKD
;
A
#
# COMPACT_ATOMS: atom_id res chain seq x y z
N MET A 1 -9.34 -10.77 10.50
CA MET A 1 -9.06 -9.36 10.82
C MET A 1 -10.16 -8.50 10.23
N LYS A 2 -10.79 -7.67 11.04
CA LYS A 2 -11.86 -6.78 10.60
C LYS A 2 -11.24 -5.40 10.29
N TYR A 3 -11.53 -4.86 9.11
CA TYR A 3 -11.11 -3.50 8.72
C TYR A 3 -12.26 -2.53 8.96
N ASN A 4 -11.94 -1.32 9.41
CA ASN A 4 -12.90 -0.24 9.57
C ASN A 4 -12.70 0.77 8.43
N PHE A 5 -13.57 0.73 7.43
CA PHE A 5 -13.56 1.65 6.30
C PHE A 5 -14.39 2.92 6.54
N ASP A 6 -15.13 2.98 7.63
CA ASP A 6 -15.97 4.13 7.97
C ASP A 6 -15.24 5.20 8.79
N GLN A 7 -14.03 4.86 9.26
CA GLN A 7 -13.23 5.79 10.04
C GLN A 7 -12.54 6.83 9.13
N PRO A 8 -12.87 8.11 9.25
CA PRO A 8 -12.18 9.17 8.51
C PRO A 8 -10.72 9.25 8.96
N ILE A 9 -9.81 9.36 8.00
CA ILE A 9 -8.38 9.57 8.24
C ILE A 9 -8.06 11.03 7.89
N GLN A 10 -7.56 11.79 8.88
CA GLN A 10 -7.13 13.16 8.64
C GLN A 10 -5.83 13.19 7.84
N ARG A 11 -5.89 13.76 6.64
CA ARG A 11 -4.76 13.83 5.72
C ARG A 11 -4.34 15.26 5.38
N GLN A 12 -5.09 16.28 5.77
CA GLN A 12 -4.69 17.67 5.61
C GLN A 12 -3.45 17.95 6.49
N GLY A 13 -2.46 18.63 5.94
CA GLY A 13 -1.22 18.91 6.64
C GLY A 13 -0.22 17.74 6.69
N SER A 14 -0.51 16.62 6.05
CA SER A 14 0.36 15.42 5.99
C SER A 14 1.25 15.36 4.74
N ASN A 15 1.44 16.46 4.01
CA ASN A 15 2.10 16.51 2.71
C ASN A 15 1.42 15.68 1.61
N SER A 16 0.15 15.33 1.80
CA SER A 16 -0.63 14.66 0.77
C SER A 16 -0.86 15.57 -0.44
N TYR A 17 -0.43 15.14 -1.61
CA TYR A 17 -0.67 15.87 -2.87
C TYR A 17 -2.16 16.06 -3.13
N LYS A 18 -2.96 15.06 -2.81
CA LYS A 18 -4.41 15.08 -2.95
C LYS A 18 -5.09 16.13 -2.06
N TRP A 19 -4.68 16.22 -0.80
CA TRP A 19 -5.35 17.01 0.21
C TRP A 19 -4.75 18.40 0.46
N ASN A 20 -3.47 18.59 0.15
CA ASN A 20 -2.78 19.85 0.47
C ASN A 20 -2.85 20.89 -0.64
N LEU A 21 -3.23 20.52 -1.87
CA LEU A 21 -3.32 21.45 -3.00
C LEU A 21 -4.69 22.10 -3.17
N GLN A 22 -5.65 21.74 -2.35
CA GLN A 22 -7.02 22.23 -2.47
C GLN A 22 -7.46 22.99 -1.23
N ASP A 23 -8.51 23.81 -1.41
CA ASP A 23 -9.13 24.49 -0.28
C ASP A 23 -9.65 23.47 0.74
N LYS A 24 -9.57 23.84 2.01
CA LYS A 24 -9.88 22.93 3.14
C LYS A 24 -11.33 22.41 3.11
N ASP A 25 -12.23 23.14 2.48
CA ASP A 25 -13.66 22.81 2.43
C ASP A 25 -14.04 21.98 1.19
N MET A 26 -13.07 21.66 0.33
CA MET A 26 -13.29 20.86 -0.86
C MET A 26 -13.02 19.38 -0.63
N ILE A 27 -13.88 18.53 -1.18
CA ILE A 27 -13.67 17.08 -1.20
C ILE A 27 -12.88 16.72 -2.46
N PRO A 28 -11.62 16.28 -2.35
CA PRO A 28 -10.80 15.97 -3.51
C PRO A 28 -11.18 14.64 -4.14
N LEU A 29 -11.61 14.69 -5.40
CA LEU A 29 -11.94 13.49 -6.19
C LEU A 29 -11.16 13.43 -7.52
N TRP A 30 -10.12 14.23 -7.64
CA TRP A 30 -9.40 14.47 -8.90
C TRP A 30 -8.22 13.52 -9.15
N ILE A 31 -7.78 12.79 -8.15
CA ILE A 31 -6.64 11.87 -8.26
C ILE A 31 -6.98 10.52 -7.62
N ALA A 32 -6.50 9.45 -8.24
CA ALA A 32 -6.72 8.07 -7.79
C ALA A 32 -5.80 7.70 -6.60
N ASP A 33 -6.02 8.36 -5.48
CA ASP A 33 -5.33 8.16 -4.22
C ASP A 33 -6.39 7.85 -3.15
N MET A 34 -6.36 6.65 -2.60
CA MET A 34 -7.36 6.20 -1.63
C MET A 34 -7.08 6.76 -0.24
N ASP A 35 -8.17 7.05 0.48
CA ASP A 35 -8.12 7.57 1.87
C ASP A 35 -8.25 6.47 2.93
N PHE A 36 -8.08 5.22 2.54
CA PHE A 36 -8.05 4.08 3.46
C PHE A 36 -6.63 3.75 3.90
N GLN A 37 -6.48 3.37 5.16
CA GLN A 37 -5.21 2.84 5.63
C GLN A 37 -4.86 1.54 4.90
N ALA A 38 -3.58 1.36 4.60
CA ALA A 38 -3.08 0.07 4.15
C ALA A 38 -3.40 -1.04 5.17
N PRO A 39 -3.66 -2.27 4.73
CA PRO A 39 -3.91 -3.39 5.64
C PRO A 39 -2.82 -3.56 6.69
N LYS A 40 -3.22 -3.96 7.90
CA LYS A 40 -2.27 -4.11 9.02
C LYS A 40 -1.03 -4.94 8.68
N PRO A 41 -1.12 -6.11 8.01
CA PRO A 41 0.07 -6.89 7.65
C PRO A 41 1.06 -6.11 6.77
N VAL A 42 0.58 -5.26 5.87
CA VAL A 42 1.42 -4.41 5.01
C VAL A 42 2.13 -3.37 5.84
N ARG A 43 1.40 -2.68 6.72
CA ARG A 43 1.99 -1.66 7.61
C ARG A 43 3.03 -2.26 8.55
N ASP A 44 2.74 -3.42 9.14
CA ASP A 44 3.66 -4.13 10.04
C ASP A 44 4.96 -4.52 9.31
N ALA A 45 4.88 -4.97 8.06
CA ALA A 45 6.05 -5.29 7.26
C ALA A 45 6.93 -4.06 6.98
N VAL A 46 6.31 -2.91 6.68
CA VAL A 46 7.02 -1.63 6.47
C VAL A 46 7.67 -1.16 7.77
N ILE A 47 6.96 -1.22 8.90
CA ILE A 47 7.48 -0.84 10.21
C ILE A 47 8.69 -1.71 10.57
N LYS A 48 8.58 -3.03 10.43
CA LYS A 48 9.68 -3.96 10.67
C LYS A 48 10.91 -3.64 9.82
N ARG A 49 10.68 -3.26 8.55
CA ARG A 49 11.78 -2.85 7.67
C ARG A 49 12.39 -1.52 8.11
N ALA A 50 11.60 -0.57 8.55
CA ALA A 50 12.08 0.71 9.07
C ALA A 50 12.91 0.52 10.35
N GLU A 51 12.48 -0.35 11.25
CA GLU A 51 13.22 -0.69 12.49
C GLU A 51 14.58 -1.33 12.21
N HIS A 52 14.72 -2.07 11.11
CA HIS A 52 16.03 -2.62 10.69
C HIS A 52 17.05 -1.51 10.41
N GLY A 53 16.62 -0.36 9.87
CA GLY A 53 17.39 0.87 9.77
C GLY A 53 18.47 0.92 8.69
N ILE A 54 18.68 -0.16 7.92
CA ILE A 54 19.68 -0.20 6.85
C ILE A 54 18.95 -0.35 5.51
N TYR A 55 19.12 0.63 4.65
CA TYR A 55 18.42 0.76 3.37
C TYR A 55 19.43 0.73 2.22
N GLY A 56 19.85 -0.47 1.86
CA GLY A 56 20.79 -0.70 0.79
C GLY A 56 20.15 -1.27 -0.47
N TYR A 57 20.96 -1.71 -1.40
CA TYR A 57 20.48 -2.46 -2.54
C TYR A 57 19.90 -3.81 -2.13
N TYR A 58 18.86 -4.22 -2.82
CA TYR A 58 18.09 -5.42 -2.51
C TYR A 58 18.09 -6.40 -3.67
N ILE A 59 18.02 -7.66 -3.31
CA ILE A 59 17.68 -8.73 -4.26
C ILE A 59 16.20 -9.11 -4.09
N LEU A 60 15.56 -9.53 -5.17
CA LEU A 60 14.23 -10.11 -5.10
C LEU A 60 14.35 -11.58 -4.71
N GLU A 61 13.86 -11.90 -3.52
CA GLU A 61 13.84 -13.27 -3.02
C GLU A 61 12.71 -14.08 -3.67
N ASP A 62 12.82 -15.40 -3.59
CA ASP A 62 11.80 -16.31 -4.16
C ASP A 62 10.40 -16.07 -3.58
N GLY A 63 10.31 -15.63 -2.31
CA GLY A 63 9.05 -15.26 -1.70
C GLY A 63 8.29 -14.15 -2.43
N PHE A 64 8.99 -13.19 -3.03
CA PHE A 64 8.39 -12.15 -3.86
C PHE A 64 7.74 -12.75 -5.10
N TYR A 65 8.49 -13.56 -5.84
CA TYR A 65 7.97 -14.21 -7.05
C TYR A 65 6.80 -15.12 -6.73
N GLN A 66 6.89 -15.91 -5.67
CA GLN A 66 5.83 -16.81 -5.23
C GLN A 66 4.55 -16.05 -4.87
N ALA A 67 4.66 -14.89 -4.23
CA ALA A 67 3.49 -14.05 -3.92
C ALA A 67 2.78 -13.56 -5.19
N VAL A 68 3.56 -13.16 -6.21
CA VAL A 68 3.02 -12.73 -7.51
C VAL A 68 2.33 -13.90 -8.22
N TYR A 69 2.96 -15.08 -8.27
CA TYR A 69 2.38 -16.29 -8.91
C TYR A 69 1.07 -16.68 -8.24
N ASN A 70 1.06 -16.75 -6.92
CA ASN A 70 -0.14 -17.11 -6.17
C ASN A 70 -1.28 -16.11 -6.38
N CYS A 71 -0.96 -14.82 -6.41
CA CYS A 71 -1.94 -13.78 -6.67
C CYS A 71 -2.55 -13.93 -8.08
N LYS A 72 -1.73 -14.10 -9.10
CA LYS A 72 -2.19 -14.24 -10.49
C LYS A 72 -3.00 -15.52 -10.69
N LYS A 73 -2.53 -16.64 -10.16
CA LYS A 73 -3.25 -17.91 -10.23
C LYS A 73 -4.61 -17.84 -9.51
N LYS A 74 -4.61 -17.35 -8.27
CA LYS A 74 -5.82 -17.30 -7.44
C LYS A 74 -6.87 -16.32 -7.96
N ARG A 75 -6.47 -15.15 -8.44
CA ARG A 75 -7.41 -14.09 -8.84
C ARG A 75 -7.81 -14.14 -10.30
N HIS A 76 -6.95 -14.65 -11.16
CA HIS A 76 -7.13 -14.59 -12.60
C HIS A 76 -7.02 -15.95 -13.29
N GLY A 77 -6.77 -17.04 -12.56
CA GLY A 77 -6.52 -18.35 -13.13
C GLY A 77 -5.29 -18.43 -14.04
N TRP A 78 -4.39 -17.44 -13.92
CA TRP A 78 -3.22 -17.31 -14.78
C TRP A 78 -1.99 -17.90 -14.13
N GLU A 79 -1.45 -18.94 -14.75
CA GLU A 79 -0.17 -19.54 -14.37
C GLU A 79 0.97 -18.81 -15.10
N ILE A 80 1.83 -18.18 -14.33
CA ILE A 80 3.04 -17.50 -14.82
C ILE A 80 4.28 -18.12 -14.18
N HIS A 81 5.39 -18.03 -14.89
CA HIS A 81 6.68 -18.55 -14.48
C HIS A 81 7.73 -17.45 -14.44
N LYS A 82 8.82 -17.69 -13.75
CA LYS A 82 9.89 -16.71 -13.52
C LYS A 82 10.67 -16.39 -14.82
N ASP A 83 10.68 -17.30 -15.74
CA ASP A 83 11.45 -17.22 -17.01
C ASP A 83 10.64 -16.63 -18.16
#